data_249cbc4924594cb2516cef1c2d4e0df3
#
_entry.id   249cbc4924594cb2516cef1c2d4e0df3
#
_cell.length_a   1.000
_cell.length_b   1.000
_cell.length_c   1.000
_cell.angle_alpha   90.00
_cell.angle_beta   90.00
_cell.angle_gamma   90.00
#
_symmetry.space_group_name_H-M   'P 1'
#
loop_
_entity.id
_entity.type
_entity.pdbx_description
1 polymer ?
#
loop_
_entity_poly.entity_id
_entity_poly.type
_entity_poly.pdbx_seq_one_letter_code
_entity_poly.pdbx_strand_id
1 'polypeptide(L)'
;MSLSCSINSLHNGHIMLLYESNDKRNTTTINLINEGLKNDYFCIYASVDMDNFKGLSLMDSFSSRIINYEENVENGNLKFINLKPSYESVLKGDYTLVNELKSELEYTLDKRLSEGKNKILLFADAACCLSESRHFSECIDLEKWWQTIHSYWINNNKNITVVCPHPNHAFKDSEQYIKNKISVSQNITIGIEDGQYSYRLTSRNRQKIKILIAEPESDLRYVYREYLNGLGLEVEMVENGSKCIKYLLDSKDKGEEEEDFDMVILDSHLPDINGIEVIKQIRKKIPNQRIVFTTTHPLSKINTVVSPFGIETEDILVKPFNFRQLLSTIKPSITIR
;
A
#
# COMPACT_ATOMS: atom_id res chain seq x y z
N MET A 1 8.66 -1.37 20.61
CA MET A 1 8.31 -2.60 19.86
C MET A 1 8.63 -2.36 18.41
N SER A 2 9.55 -3.10 17.80
CA SER A 2 9.90 -2.95 16.38
C SER A 2 8.66 -3.30 15.53
N LEU A 3 8.22 -2.35 14.71
CA LEU A 3 7.21 -2.61 13.68
C LEU A 3 7.82 -3.59 12.67
N SER A 4 7.41 -4.85 12.66
CA SER A 4 7.76 -5.75 11.57
C SER A 4 6.97 -5.36 10.33
N CYS A 5 7.65 -5.22 9.19
CA CYS A 5 6.98 -5.05 7.90
C CYS A 5 6.26 -6.36 7.58
N SER A 6 4.92 -6.36 7.63
CA SER A 6 4.11 -7.54 7.32
C SER A 6 3.54 -7.41 5.93
N ILE A 7 3.56 -8.48 5.15
CA ILE A 7 3.00 -8.52 3.78
C ILE A 7 1.52 -8.17 3.78
N ASN A 8 0.78 -8.55 4.81
CA ASN A 8 -0.64 -8.19 4.95
C ASN A 8 -0.87 -6.69 5.06
N SER A 9 0.16 -5.94 5.48
CA SER A 9 0.11 -4.48 5.51
C SER A 9 0.45 -3.82 4.17
N LEU A 10 0.86 -4.58 3.17
CA LEU A 10 1.33 -4.13 1.85
C LEU A 10 0.38 -4.51 0.71
N HIS A 11 -0.74 -5.15 1.04
CA HIS A 11 -1.68 -5.71 0.07
C HIS A 11 -2.11 -4.69 -1.01
N ASN A 12 -2.04 -5.11 -2.27
CA ASN A 12 -2.39 -4.32 -3.45
C ASN A 12 -1.66 -2.97 -3.58
N GLY A 13 -0.46 -2.83 -3.00
CA GLY A 13 0.32 -1.61 -3.07
C GLY A 13 1.35 -1.60 -4.20
N HIS A 14 1.60 -0.43 -4.80
CA HIS A 14 2.85 -0.12 -5.48
C HIS A 14 3.74 0.63 -4.49
N ILE A 15 4.85 0.03 -4.09
CA ILE A 15 5.57 0.37 -2.87
C ILE A 15 6.99 0.81 -3.16
N MET A 16 7.36 1.99 -2.67
CA MET A 16 8.74 2.44 -2.57
C MET A 16 9.37 1.91 -1.28
N LEU A 17 10.35 1.02 -1.40
CA LEU A 17 11.12 0.53 -0.27
C LEU A 17 12.45 1.27 -0.17
N LEU A 18 12.56 2.22 0.75
CA LEU A 18 13.80 2.96 0.99
C LEU A 18 14.70 2.19 1.95
N TYR A 19 15.96 1.98 1.57
CA TYR A 19 16.93 1.25 2.37
C TYR A 19 18.27 2.00 2.49
N GLU A 20 18.99 1.75 3.58
CA GLU A 20 20.31 2.34 3.86
C GLU A 20 21.47 1.51 3.32
N SER A 21 21.31 0.18 3.25
CA SER A 21 22.34 -0.74 2.77
C SER A 21 21.74 -1.92 2.01
N ASN A 22 22.52 -2.50 1.10
CA ASN A 22 22.12 -3.68 0.34
C ASN A 22 21.80 -4.89 1.23
N ASP A 23 22.47 -5.02 2.37
CA ASP A 23 22.16 -6.08 3.34
C ASP A 23 20.77 -5.89 3.96
N LYS A 24 20.41 -4.68 4.35
CA LYS A 24 19.04 -4.36 4.83
C LYS A 24 18.00 -4.58 3.74
N ARG A 25 18.26 -4.16 2.48
CA ARG A 25 17.40 -4.44 1.34
C ARG A 25 17.16 -5.95 1.19
N ASN A 26 18.24 -6.74 1.09
CA ASN A 26 18.16 -8.18 0.85
C ASN A 26 17.44 -8.90 1.99
N THR A 27 17.77 -8.55 3.24
CA THR A 27 17.13 -9.13 4.41
C THR A 27 15.63 -8.85 4.43
N THR A 28 15.22 -7.62 4.14
CA THR A 28 13.80 -7.24 4.07
C THR A 28 13.08 -7.96 2.93
N THR A 29 13.70 -8.01 1.74
CA THR A 29 13.15 -8.72 0.57
C THR A 29 12.92 -10.20 0.89
N ILE A 30 13.93 -10.89 1.44
CA ILE A 30 13.83 -12.30 1.83
C ILE A 30 12.73 -12.52 2.88
N ASN A 31 12.64 -11.65 3.89
CA ASN A 31 11.61 -11.76 4.91
C ASN A 31 10.20 -11.60 4.33
N LEU A 32 9.99 -10.64 3.42
CA LEU A 32 8.70 -10.44 2.76
C LEU A 32 8.36 -11.60 1.82
N ILE A 33 9.33 -12.14 1.08
CA ILE A 33 9.12 -13.35 0.26
C ILE A 33 8.74 -14.53 1.15
N ASN A 34 9.47 -14.77 2.24
CA ASN A 34 9.17 -15.86 3.17
C ASN A 34 7.79 -15.71 3.82
N GLU A 35 7.41 -14.50 4.19
CA GLU A 35 6.06 -14.22 4.70
C GLU A 35 5.01 -14.44 3.61
N GLY A 36 5.28 -14.02 2.38
CA GLY A 36 4.42 -14.25 1.23
C GLY A 36 4.19 -15.73 0.97
N LEU A 37 5.25 -16.52 0.88
CA LEU A 37 5.17 -17.97 0.66
C LEU A 37 4.37 -18.68 1.77
N LYS A 38 4.52 -18.26 3.03
CA LYS A 38 3.74 -18.78 4.18
C LYS A 38 2.25 -18.42 4.10
N ASN A 39 1.87 -17.39 3.37
CA ASN A 39 0.50 -16.89 3.25
C ASN A 39 -0.09 -17.12 1.85
N ASP A 40 0.43 -18.13 1.12
CA ASP A 40 -0.01 -18.56 -0.21
C ASP A 40 0.12 -17.51 -1.32
N TYR A 41 1.05 -16.57 -1.18
CA TYR A 41 1.39 -15.66 -2.28
C TYR A 41 2.20 -16.37 -3.35
N PHE A 42 1.91 -16.06 -4.60
CA PHE A 42 2.87 -16.25 -5.67
C PHE A 42 3.90 -15.12 -5.62
N CYS A 43 5.17 -15.48 -5.40
CA CYS A 43 6.25 -14.51 -5.24
C CYS A 43 7.11 -14.45 -6.50
N ILE A 44 7.39 -13.23 -6.98
CA ILE A 44 8.28 -12.97 -8.12
C ILE A 44 9.41 -12.05 -7.64
N TYR A 45 10.64 -12.45 -7.89
CA TYR A 45 11.81 -11.59 -7.72
C TYR A 45 12.43 -11.30 -9.08
N ALA A 46 12.29 -10.05 -9.53
CA ALA A 46 12.80 -9.55 -10.79
C ALA A 46 14.01 -8.65 -10.54
N SER A 47 15.20 -9.03 -11.01
CA SER A 47 16.46 -8.34 -10.70
C SER A 47 17.33 -8.10 -11.95
N VAL A 48 18.04 -6.97 -11.96
CA VAL A 48 19.02 -6.62 -12.98
C VAL A 48 20.30 -7.42 -12.81
N ASP A 49 20.70 -7.72 -11.57
CA ASP A 49 21.96 -8.40 -11.25
C ASP A 49 21.73 -9.80 -10.68
N MET A 50 21.24 -10.70 -11.52
CA MET A 50 21.03 -12.09 -11.15
C MET A 50 22.33 -12.89 -11.00
N ASP A 51 23.43 -12.44 -11.65
CA ASP A 51 24.64 -13.24 -11.80
C ASP A 51 25.77 -12.88 -10.83
N ASN A 52 25.74 -11.68 -10.18
CA ASN A 52 26.88 -11.20 -9.40
C ASN A 52 26.50 -10.43 -8.13
N PHE A 53 26.50 -11.12 -7.01
CA PHE A 53 26.53 -10.44 -5.72
C PHE A 53 27.79 -10.87 -4.93
N LYS A 54 28.87 -10.04 -4.96
CA LYS A 54 30.12 -10.25 -4.18
C LYS A 54 30.73 -11.66 -4.28
N GLY A 55 30.76 -12.25 -5.49
CA GLY A 55 31.41 -13.56 -5.70
C GLY A 55 30.57 -14.79 -5.29
N LEU A 56 29.35 -14.58 -4.79
CA LEU A 56 28.30 -15.57 -4.67
C LEU A 56 27.18 -15.12 -5.60
N SER A 57 26.57 -16.02 -6.36
CA SER A 57 25.41 -15.64 -7.15
C SER A 57 24.32 -15.12 -6.20
N LEU A 58 23.55 -14.12 -6.63
CA LEU A 58 22.39 -13.63 -5.85
C LEU A 58 21.51 -14.82 -5.47
N MET A 59 21.40 -15.80 -6.36
CA MET A 59 20.65 -17.04 -6.18
C MET A 59 21.16 -17.89 -5.02
N ASP A 60 22.49 -18.04 -4.83
CA ASP A 60 23.07 -18.79 -3.72
C ASP A 60 22.78 -18.13 -2.37
N SER A 61 22.80 -16.79 -2.34
CA SER A 61 22.45 -16.03 -1.14
C SER A 61 20.95 -16.12 -0.79
N PHE A 62 20.07 -16.22 -1.79
CA PHE A 62 18.63 -16.34 -1.59
C PHE A 62 18.21 -17.76 -1.28
N SER A 63 18.77 -18.78 -1.98
CA SER A 63 18.39 -20.18 -1.81
C SER A 63 18.55 -20.66 -0.37
N SER A 64 19.63 -20.25 0.32
CA SER A 64 19.92 -20.63 1.70
C SER A 64 19.00 -19.94 2.75
N ARG A 65 18.31 -18.86 2.40
CA ARG A 65 17.54 -18.02 3.33
C ARG A 65 16.04 -18.03 3.06
N ILE A 66 15.61 -18.52 1.90
CA ILE A 66 14.18 -18.67 1.56
C ILE A 66 13.69 -20.03 2.01
N ILE A 67 12.54 -20.04 2.66
CA ILE A 67 11.90 -21.28 3.15
C ILE A 67 11.55 -22.20 1.98
N ASN A 68 11.88 -23.47 2.09
CA ASN A 68 11.56 -24.51 1.09
C ASN A 68 11.87 -24.03 -0.34
N TYR A 69 13.07 -23.45 -0.53
CA TYR A 69 13.43 -22.75 -1.77
C TYR A 69 13.21 -23.64 -3.01
N GLU A 70 13.79 -24.85 -3.04
CA GLU A 70 13.70 -25.76 -4.19
C GLU A 70 12.24 -26.14 -4.49
N GLU A 71 11.51 -26.54 -3.46
CA GLU A 71 10.09 -26.88 -3.58
C GLU A 71 9.24 -25.72 -4.10
N ASN A 72 9.46 -24.49 -3.60
CA ASN A 72 8.71 -23.33 -4.05
C ASN A 72 9.03 -22.91 -5.49
N VAL A 73 10.26 -23.12 -5.95
CA VAL A 73 10.67 -22.89 -7.33
C VAL A 73 10.03 -23.98 -8.25
N GLU A 74 10.15 -25.26 -7.89
CA GLU A 74 9.59 -26.37 -8.66
C GLU A 74 8.08 -26.30 -8.79
N ASN A 75 7.38 -25.99 -7.69
CA ASN A 75 5.93 -25.80 -7.66
C ASN A 75 5.50 -24.45 -8.29
N GLY A 76 6.46 -23.63 -8.71
CA GLY A 76 6.24 -22.31 -9.29
C GLY A 76 5.57 -21.31 -8.34
N ASN A 77 5.69 -21.46 -7.02
CA ASN A 77 5.25 -20.47 -6.05
C ASN A 77 6.25 -19.30 -5.93
N LEU A 78 7.50 -19.54 -6.35
CA LEU A 78 8.57 -18.57 -6.44
C LEU A 78 9.15 -18.56 -7.86
N LYS A 79 9.19 -17.38 -8.50
CA LYS A 79 9.77 -17.18 -9.83
C LYS A 79 10.84 -16.09 -9.77
N PHE A 80 11.93 -16.31 -10.52
CA PHE A 80 12.98 -15.32 -10.74
C PHE A 80 12.93 -14.82 -12.18
N ILE A 81 13.14 -13.50 -12.37
CA ILE A 81 13.13 -12.87 -13.69
C ILE A 81 14.40 -12.01 -13.82
N ASN A 82 15.16 -12.21 -14.88
CA ASN A 82 16.32 -11.37 -15.22
C ASN A 82 15.87 -10.07 -15.90
N LEU A 83 16.05 -8.93 -15.21
CA LEU A 83 15.70 -7.61 -15.73
C LEU A 83 16.83 -6.92 -16.49
N LYS A 84 18.03 -7.51 -16.59
CA LYS A 84 19.19 -6.88 -17.23
C LYS A 84 18.91 -6.43 -18.67
N PRO A 85 18.28 -7.26 -19.54
CA PRO A 85 17.96 -6.82 -20.89
C PRO A 85 17.01 -5.61 -20.93
N SER A 86 15.97 -5.61 -20.08
CA SER A 86 15.01 -4.50 -19.99
C SER A 86 15.66 -3.24 -19.43
N TYR A 87 16.54 -3.36 -18.44
CA TYR A 87 17.31 -2.27 -17.86
C TYR A 87 18.22 -1.61 -18.92
N GLU A 88 18.98 -2.41 -19.67
CA GLU A 88 19.86 -1.90 -20.74
C GLU A 88 19.08 -1.24 -21.88
N SER A 89 17.88 -1.70 -22.16
CA SER A 89 16.96 -1.11 -23.15
C SER A 89 16.45 0.26 -22.67
N VAL A 90 16.02 0.36 -21.42
CA VAL A 90 15.56 1.62 -20.80
C VAL A 90 16.66 2.69 -20.82
N LEU A 91 17.90 2.33 -20.54
CA LEU A 91 19.06 3.25 -20.62
C LEU A 91 19.26 3.84 -22.03
N LYS A 92 18.76 3.18 -23.06
CA LYS A 92 18.80 3.64 -24.46
C LYS A 92 17.52 4.36 -24.89
N GLY A 93 16.57 4.57 -23.95
CA GLY A 93 15.26 5.16 -24.23
C GLY A 93 14.30 4.21 -24.97
N ASP A 94 14.62 2.91 -25.03
CA ASP A 94 13.78 1.90 -25.67
C ASP A 94 13.03 1.09 -24.62
N TYR A 95 11.69 1.13 -24.65
CA TYR A 95 10.80 0.44 -23.73
C TYR A 95 10.19 -0.84 -24.32
N THR A 96 10.66 -1.33 -25.47
CA THR A 96 10.14 -2.53 -26.15
C THR A 96 10.24 -3.74 -25.25
N LEU A 97 11.42 -4.03 -24.68
CA LEU A 97 11.64 -5.18 -23.81
C LEU A 97 10.87 -5.09 -22.48
N VAL A 98 10.63 -3.86 -22.00
CA VAL A 98 9.78 -3.65 -20.80
C VAL A 98 8.33 -3.98 -21.09
N ASN A 99 7.82 -3.67 -22.28
CA ASN A 99 6.47 -4.03 -22.71
C ASN A 99 6.30 -5.54 -22.99
N GLU A 100 7.35 -6.19 -23.50
CA GLU A 100 7.38 -7.65 -23.64
C GLU A 100 7.35 -8.32 -22.25
N LEU A 101 8.13 -7.84 -21.30
CA LEU A 101 8.10 -8.28 -19.91
C LEU A 101 6.70 -8.14 -19.30
N LYS A 102 6.01 -7.00 -19.56
CA LYS A 102 4.61 -6.83 -19.14
C LYS A 102 3.74 -7.97 -19.63
N SER A 103 3.80 -8.30 -20.93
CA SER A 103 3.01 -9.34 -21.53
C SER A 103 3.31 -10.73 -20.94
N GLU A 104 4.58 -11.02 -20.65
CA GLU A 104 4.99 -12.26 -19.97
C GLU A 104 4.45 -12.33 -18.54
N LEU A 105 4.55 -11.21 -17.80
CA LEU A 105 3.99 -11.10 -16.46
C LEU A 105 2.47 -11.31 -16.49
N GLU A 106 1.75 -10.64 -17.39
CA GLU A 106 0.30 -10.77 -17.51
C GLU A 106 -0.13 -12.21 -17.77
N TYR A 107 0.54 -12.88 -18.71
CA TYR A 107 0.29 -14.32 -18.97
C TYR A 107 0.54 -15.17 -17.70
N THR A 108 1.65 -14.94 -17.01
CA THR A 108 2.00 -15.67 -15.78
C THR A 108 0.96 -15.43 -14.69
N LEU A 109 0.53 -14.17 -14.51
CA LEU A 109 -0.47 -13.77 -13.53
C LEU A 109 -1.82 -14.43 -13.80
N ASP A 110 -2.28 -14.40 -15.05
CA ASP A 110 -3.57 -15.00 -15.45
C ASP A 110 -3.57 -16.51 -15.25
N LYS A 111 -2.46 -17.18 -15.57
CA LYS A 111 -2.28 -18.60 -15.29
C LYS A 111 -2.39 -18.88 -13.78
N ARG A 112 -1.69 -18.12 -12.94
CA ARG A 112 -1.72 -18.31 -11.48
C ARG A 112 -3.08 -18.01 -10.88
N LEU A 113 -3.79 -17.01 -11.37
CA LEU A 113 -5.16 -16.71 -10.97
C LEU A 113 -6.10 -17.88 -11.30
N SER A 114 -5.95 -18.52 -12.48
CA SER A 114 -6.74 -19.69 -12.85
C SER A 114 -6.45 -20.92 -11.96
N GLU A 115 -5.27 -21.00 -11.36
CA GLU A 115 -4.86 -22.02 -10.38
C GLU A 115 -5.30 -21.69 -8.95
N GLY A 116 -6.06 -20.60 -8.73
CA GLY A 116 -6.54 -20.16 -7.41
C GLY A 116 -5.52 -19.35 -6.59
N LYS A 117 -4.35 -19.01 -7.17
CA LYS A 117 -3.34 -18.13 -6.54
C LYS A 117 -3.66 -16.68 -6.84
N ASN A 118 -4.48 -16.07 -5.99
CA ASN A 118 -4.98 -14.71 -6.17
C ASN A 118 -4.20 -13.62 -5.42
N LYS A 119 -3.09 -13.97 -4.76
CA LYS A 119 -2.22 -13.04 -4.04
C LYS A 119 -0.83 -13.08 -4.66
N ILE A 120 -0.33 -11.93 -5.11
CA ILE A 120 0.92 -11.85 -5.84
C ILE A 120 1.82 -10.80 -5.21
N LEU A 121 3.08 -11.16 -5.01
CA LEU A 121 4.14 -10.28 -4.51
C LEU A 121 5.25 -10.20 -5.55
N LEU A 122 5.47 -9.03 -6.12
CA LEU A 122 6.50 -8.78 -7.12
C LEU A 122 7.53 -7.79 -6.57
N PHE A 123 8.78 -8.22 -6.50
CA PHE A 123 9.93 -7.33 -6.30
C PHE A 123 10.58 -7.02 -7.64
N ALA A 124 10.88 -5.73 -7.91
CA ALA A 124 11.56 -5.30 -9.12
C ALA A 124 12.63 -4.25 -8.77
N ASP A 125 13.92 -4.56 -9.03
CA ASP A 125 15.04 -3.70 -8.64
C ASP A 125 15.65 -2.84 -9.77
N ALA A 126 15.09 -2.87 -10.99
CA ALA A 126 15.60 -2.06 -12.09
C ALA A 126 15.61 -0.55 -11.77
N ALA A 127 14.56 -0.05 -11.11
CA ALA A 127 14.50 1.34 -10.67
C ALA A 127 15.55 1.66 -9.59
N CYS A 128 15.90 0.68 -8.74
CA CYS A 128 17.01 0.78 -7.80
C CYS A 128 18.34 1.02 -8.53
N CYS A 129 18.66 0.18 -9.53
CA CYS A 129 19.90 0.29 -10.30
C CYS A 129 19.98 1.61 -11.05
N LEU A 130 18.85 2.12 -11.58
CA LEU A 130 18.78 3.45 -12.20
C LEU A 130 19.06 4.57 -11.20
N SER A 131 18.50 4.48 -9.99
CA SER A 131 18.73 5.47 -8.92
C SER A 131 20.20 5.46 -8.46
N GLU A 132 20.79 4.28 -8.24
CA GLU A 132 22.19 4.12 -7.83
C GLU A 132 23.15 4.66 -8.87
N SER A 133 22.85 4.45 -10.15
CA SER A 133 23.63 4.93 -11.29
C SER A 133 23.31 6.38 -11.66
N ARG A 134 22.43 7.07 -10.91
CA ARG A 134 22.00 8.47 -11.11
C ARG A 134 21.25 8.72 -12.43
N HIS A 135 20.68 7.69 -13.03
CA HIS A 135 19.77 7.77 -14.17
C HIS A 135 18.33 8.08 -13.69
N PHE A 136 18.17 9.26 -13.08
CA PHE A 136 16.93 9.63 -12.39
C PHE A 136 15.75 9.86 -13.34
N SER A 137 15.99 10.32 -14.57
CA SER A 137 14.95 10.50 -15.58
C SER A 137 14.31 9.17 -15.93
N GLU A 138 15.15 8.20 -16.28
CA GLU A 138 14.77 6.84 -16.65
C GLU A 138 14.12 6.11 -15.47
N CYS A 139 14.63 6.35 -14.25
CA CYS A 139 14.02 5.83 -13.03
C CYS A 139 12.60 6.35 -12.84
N ILE A 140 12.37 7.67 -12.97
CA ILE A 140 11.04 8.28 -12.86
C ILE A 140 10.09 7.72 -13.92
N ASP A 141 10.56 7.55 -15.16
CA ASP A 141 9.70 7.06 -16.24
C ASP A 141 9.38 5.57 -16.09
N LEU A 142 10.33 4.76 -15.60
CA LEU A 142 10.09 3.36 -15.26
C LEU A 142 9.09 3.21 -14.10
N GLU A 143 9.19 4.05 -13.07
CA GLU A 143 8.24 4.05 -11.95
C GLU A 143 6.83 4.47 -12.38
N LYS A 144 6.70 5.44 -13.29
CA LYS A 144 5.40 5.79 -13.89
C LYS A 144 4.82 4.64 -14.71
N TRP A 145 5.68 3.91 -15.42
CA TRP A 145 5.28 2.73 -16.17
C TRP A 145 4.74 1.64 -15.22
N TRP A 146 5.47 1.31 -14.14
CA TRP A 146 5.01 0.39 -13.09
C TRP A 146 3.68 0.84 -12.51
N GLN A 147 3.55 2.12 -12.22
CA GLN A 147 2.34 2.73 -11.70
C GLN A 147 1.14 2.53 -12.64
N THR A 148 1.31 2.74 -13.94
CA THR A 148 0.27 2.59 -14.95
C THR A 148 -0.20 1.14 -15.03
N ILE A 149 0.73 0.19 -15.04
CA ILE A 149 0.44 -1.23 -15.14
C ILE A 149 -0.20 -1.76 -13.86
N HIS A 150 0.36 -1.43 -12.71
CA HIS A 150 -0.20 -1.81 -11.42
C HIS A 150 -1.65 -1.35 -11.30
N SER A 151 -1.94 -0.12 -11.75
CA SER A 151 -3.31 0.41 -11.78
C SER A 151 -4.23 -0.41 -12.66
N TYR A 152 -3.77 -0.74 -13.85
CA TYR A 152 -4.51 -1.57 -14.78
C TYR A 152 -4.82 -2.95 -14.16
N TRP A 153 -3.84 -3.57 -13.50
CA TRP A 153 -4.02 -4.86 -12.85
C TRP A 153 -5.04 -4.80 -11.70
N ILE A 154 -4.94 -3.80 -10.83
CA ILE A 154 -5.89 -3.61 -9.73
C ILE A 154 -7.31 -3.37 -10.25
N ASN A 155 -7.48 -2.52 -11.27
CA ASN A 155 -8.79 -2.26 -11.88
C ASN A 155 -9.39 -3.50 -12.57
N ASN A 156 -8.56 -4.51 -12.89
CA ASN A 156 -8.97 -5.81 -13.41
C ASN A 156 -8.99 -6.90 -12.32
N ASN A 157 -9.19 -6.53 -11.05
CA ASN A 157 -9.33 -7.43 -9.90
C ASN A 157 -8.12 -8.36 -9.65
N LYS A 158 -6.91 -7.94 -10.03
CA LYS A 158 -5.68 -8.69 -9.75
C LYS A 158 -5.07 -8.18 -8.44
N ASN A 159 -4.96 -9.04 -7.44
CA ASN A 159 -4.35 -8.72 -6.15
C ASN A 159 -2.82 -8.77 -6.23
N ILE A 160 -2.20 -7.66 -6.61
CA ILE A 160 -0.76 -7.58 -6.83
C ILE A 160 -0.15 -6.49 -5.95
N THR A 161 0.88 -6.89 -5.22
CA THR A 161 1.77 -5.98 -4.52
C THR A 161 3.08 -5.88 -5.27
N VAL A 162 3.45 -4.69 -5.73
CA VAL A 162 4.73 -4.42 -6.39
C VAL A 162 5.61 -3.66 -5.41
N VAL A 163 6.85 -4.12 -5.21
CA VAL A 163 7.84 -3.49 -4.34
C VAL A 163 9.04 -3.07 -5.19
N CYS A 164 9.27 -1.75 -5.25
CA CYS A 164 10.43 -1.14 -5.91
C CYS A 164 11.41 -0.65 -4.82
N PRO A 165 12.54 -1.33 -4.59
CA PRO A 165 13.55 -0.86 -3.66
C PRO A 165 14.29 0.36 -4.22
N HIS A 166 14.65 1.31 -3.34
CA HIS A 166 15.48 2.46 -3.67
C HIS A 166 16.47 2.76 -2.54
N PRO A 167 17.74 3.03 -2.86
CA PRO A 167 18.73 3.36 -1.84
C PRO A 167 18.52 4.78 -1.32
N ASN A 168 18.40 4.93 0.00
CA ASN A 168 18.16 6.23 0.61
C ASN A 168 19.30 7.23 0.32
N HIS A 169 20.54 6.74 0.20
CA HIS A 169 21.71 7.55 -0.09
C HIS A 169 21.74 8.13 -1.51
N ALA A 170 20.97 7.56 -2.48
CA ALA A 170 20.86 8.13 -3.82
C ALA A 170 20.09 9.46 -3.84
N PHE A 171 19.31 9.74 -2.79
CA PHE A 171 18.48 10.93 -2.66
C PHE A 171 19.00 11.84 -1.54
N LYS A 172 20.18 12.41 -1.71
CA LYS A 172 20.73 13.41 -0.80
C LYS A 172 19.97 14.74 -0.94
N ASP A 173 20.22 15.70 -0.06
CA ASP A 173 19.43 16.95 0.09
C ASP A 173 19.10 17.68 -1.22
N SER A 174 20.04 17.71 -2.19
CA SER A 174 19.80 18.29 -3.51
C SER A 174 18.85 17.48 -4.42
N GLU A 175 18.56 16.23 -4.07
CA GLU A 175 17.78 15.28 -4.89
C GLU A 175 16.47 14.88 -4.22
N GLN A 176 16.11 15.56 -3.14
CA GLN A 176 14.80 15.34 -2.47
C GLN A 176 13.62 15.53 -3.42
N TYR A 177 13.75 16.43 -4.41
CA TYR A 177 12.75 16.62 -5.46
C TYR A 177 12.56 15.36 -6.33
N ILE A 178 13.65 14.63 -6.64
CA ILE A 178 13.61 13.39 -7.41
C ILE A 178 12.91 12.30 -6.60
N LYS A 179 13.30 12.14 -5.32
CA LYS A 179 12.64 11.24 -4.38
C LYS A 179 11.13 11.49 -4.32
N ASN A 180 10.73 12.75 -4.25
CA ASN A 180 9.31 13.13 -4.25
C ASN A 180 8.62 12.75 -5.57
N LYS A 181 9.26 12.97 -6.72
CA LYS A 181 8.70 12.57 -8.03
C LYS A 181 8.53 11.06 -8.17
N ILE A 182 9.47 10.27 -7.68
CA ILE A 182 9.38 8.80 -7.67
C ILE A 182 8.28 8.36 -6.71
N SER A 183 8.22 8.93 -5.51
CA SER A 183 7.22 8.56 -4.50
C SER A 183 5.78 8.85 -4.93
N VAL A 184 5.55 9.86 -5.77
CA VAL A 184 4.21 10.16 -6.34
C VAL A 184 3.72 9.05 -7.28
N SER A 185 4.62 8.28 -7.88
CA SER A 185 4.26 7.13 -8.72
C SER A 185 3.92 5.88 -7.90
N GLN A 186 3.94 5.95 -6.57
CA GLN A 186 3.78 4.80 -5.68
C GLN A 186 2.75 5.08 -4.59
N ASN A 187 2.01 4.04 -4.19
CA ASN A 187 0.95 4.19 -3.19
C ASN A 187 1.50 4.29 -1.77
N ILE A 188 2.62 3.61 -1.51
CA ILE A 188 3.20 3.48 -0.17
C ILE A 188 4.70 3.70 -0.25
N THR A 189 5.25 4.51 0.64
CA THR A 189 6.70 4.59 0.87
C THR A 189 7.04 3.95 2.21
N ILE A 190 7.99 3.04 2.22
CA ILE A 190 8.50 2.38 3.43
C ILE A 190 9.97 2.76 3.58
N GLY A 191 10.32 3.41 4.67
CA GLY A 191 11.70 3.63 5.07
C GLY A 191 12.18 2.55 6.04
N ILE A 192 13.42 2.10 5.90
CA ILE A 192 14.09 1.20 6.84
C ILE A 192 15.28 1.93 7.41
N GLU A 193 15.16 2.40 8.65
CA GLU A 193 16.21 3.08 9.39
C GLU A 193 16.40 2.36 10.73
N ASP A 194 17.66 2.02 11.08
CA ASP A 194 18.03 1.35 12.34
C ASP A 194 17.16 0.13 12.70
N GLY A 195 16.73 -0.64 11.68
CA GLY A 195 15.87 -1.82 11.89
C GLY A 195 14.42 -1.48 12.21
N GLN A 196 14.03 -0.21 12.13
CA GLN A 196 12.64 0.25 12.25
C GLN A 196 12.05 0.56 10.89
N TYR A 197 10.76 0.26 10.72
CA TYR A 197 10.01 0.56 9.51
C TYR A 197 9.17 1.83 9.71
N SER A 198 9.39 2.82 8.86
CA SER A 198 8.52 3.98 8.73
C SER A 198 7.62 3.82 7.50
N TYR A 199 6.35 4.18 7.62
CA TYR A 199 5.38 4.08 6.53
C TYR A 199 4.87 5.47 6.18
N ARG A 200 4.84 5.78 4.89
CA ARG A 200 4.17 6.95 4.35
C ARG A 200 3.27 6.51 3.19
N LEU A 201 2.00 6.83 3.26
CA LEU A 201 1.08 6.66 2.14
C LEU A 201 1.31 7.81 1.15
N THR A 202 1.46 7.45 -0.12
CA THR A 202 1.60 8.43 -1.21
C THR A 202 0.31 8.37 -2.02
N SER A 203 -0.50 9.42 -1.99
CA SER A 203 -1.73 9.48 -2.77
C SER A 203 -1.43 9.70 -4.26
N ARG A 204 -2.11 8.93 -5.10
CA ARG A 204 -2.25 9.24 -6.54
C ARG A 204 -3.07 10.49 -6.72
N ASN A 205 -2.67 11.34 -7.66
CA ASN A 205 -3.35 12.56 -8.04
C ASN A 205 -3.67 13.49 -6.87
N ARG A 206 -3.00 14.58 -6.77
CA ARG A 206 -3.20 15.84 -6.06
C ARG A 206 -4.42 16.03 -5.11
N GLN A 207 -5.27 15.04 -4.91
CA GLN A 207 -6.23 14.98 -3.82
C GLN A 207 -5.65 14.07 -2.74
N LYS A 208 -5.19 14.66 -1.65
CA LYS A 208 -4.91 13.95 -0.42
C LYS A 208 -6.16 13.16 -0.05
N ILE A 209 -6.01 11.88 0.34
CA ILE A 209 -7.14 11.13 0.87
C ILE A 209 -7.68 11.89 2.06
N LYS A 210 -8.93 12.31 1.95
CA LYS A 210 -9.60 13.14 2.92
C LYS A 210 -10.47 12.28 3.84
N ILE A 211 -10.13 12.26 5.10
CA ILE A 211 -10.82 11.44 6.11
C ILE A 211 -11.52 12.35 7.11
N LEU A 212 -12.83 12.14 7.30
CA LEU A 212 -13.56 12.75 8.40
C LEU A 212 -13.57 11.79 9.59
N ILE A 213 -13.15 12.25 10.76
CA ILE A 213 -13.17 11.45 12.00
C ILE A 213 -14.10 12.10 13.00
N ALA A 214 -15.15 11.36 13.38
CA ALA A 214 -16.04 11.73 14.48
C ALA A 214 -15.66 10.93 15.73
N GLU A 215 -14.99 11.61 16.67
CA GLU A 215 -14.47 11.05 17.93
C GLU A 215 -14.70 12.05 19.05
N PRO A 216 -15.39 11.70 20.14
CA PRO A 216 -15.71 12.64 21.22
C PRO A 216 -14.52 13.02 22.08
N GLU A 217 -13.52 12.14 22.24
CA GLU A 217 -12.37 12.36 23.10
C GLU A 217 -11.30 13.25 22.45
N SER A 218 -10.98 14.39 23.05
CA SER A 218 -10.03 15.37 22.52
C SER A 218 -8.64 14.80 22.32
N ASP A 219 -8.16 13.98 23.26
CA ASP A 219 -6.83 13.40 23.23
C ASP A 219 -6.70 12.37 22.10
N LEU A 220 -7.75 11.55 21.88
CA LEU A 220 -7.77 10.62 20.74
C LEU A 220 -7.85 11.36 19.41
N ARG A 221 -8.64 12.46 19.31
CA ARG A 221 -8.65 13.29 18.10
C ARG A 221 -7.26 13.85 17.80
N TYR A 222 -6.55 14.35 18.80
CA TYR A 222 -5.18 14.86 18.63
C TYR A 222 -4.24 13.75 18.11
N VAL A 223 -4.25 12.59 18.76
CA VAL A 223 -3.37 11.47 18.42
C VAL A 223 -3.69 10.92 17.01
N TYR A 224 -4.95 10.79 16.64
CA TYR A 224 -5.33 10.38 15.27
C TYR A 224 -4.88 11.39 14.22
N ARG A 225 -5.07 12.69 14.48
CA ARG A 225 -4.65 13.75 13.57
C ARG A 225 -3.15 13.72 13.32
N GLU A 226 -2.35 13.72 14.38
CA GLU A 226 -0.88 13.71 14.27
C GLU A 226 -0.40 12.46 13.52
N TYR A 227 -0.93 11.30 13.88
CA TYR A 227 -0.52 10.04 13.26
C TYR A 227 -0.88 9.96 11.77
N LEU A 228 -2.13 10.27 11.42
CA LEU A 228 -2.62 10.14 10.04
C LEU A 228 -2.08 11.25 9.12
N ASN A 229 -1.95 12.49 9.62
CA ASN A 229 -1.30 13.57 8.88
C ASN A 229 0.18 13.26 8.63
N GLY A 230 0.87 12.64 9.61
CA GLY A 230 2.25 12.15 9.45
C GLY A 230 2.41 11.11 8.32
N LEU A 231 1.32 10.42 7.97
CA LEU A 231 1.26 9.48 6.85
C LEU A 231 0.85 10.14 5.51
N GLY A 232 0.62 11.47 5.50
CA GLY A 232 0.23 12.21 4.32
C GLY A 232 -1.27 12.20 4.00
N LEU A 233 -2.11 11.71 4.93
CA LEU A 233 -3.57 11.78 4.82
C LEU A 233 -4.04 13.18 5.27
N GLU A 234 -5.14 13.64 4.69
CA GLU A 234 -5.83 14.85 5.14
C GLU A 234 -6.96 14.47 6.10
N VAL A 235 -6.93 15.02 7.30
CA VAL A 235 -7.85 14.59 8.35
C VAL A 235 -8.60 15.78 8.92
N GLU A 236 -9.92 15.71 8.79
CA GLU A 236 -10.84 16.60 9.48
C GLU A 236 -11.41 15.90 10.72
N MET A 237 -11.54 16.65 11.82
CA MET A 237 -11.99 16.13 13.10
C MET A 237 -13.24 16.83 13.58
N VAL A 238 -14.21 16.02 14.02
CA VAL A 238 -15.43 16.51 14.68
C VAL A 238 -15.67 15.75 15.98
N GLU A 239 -16.24 16.41 16.95
CA GLU A 239 -16.45 15.87 18.30
C GLU A 239 -17.84 15.24 18.52
N ASN A 240 -18.78 15.41 17.56
CA ASN A 240 -20.14 14.94 17.71
C ASN A 240 -20.81 14.56 16.37
N GLY A 241 -21.96 13.88 16.44
CA GLY A 241 -22.67 13.37 15.27
C GLY A 241 -23.29 14.46 14.40
N SER A 242 -23.83 15.51 15.01
CA SER A 242 -24.41 16.64 14.27
C SER A 242 -23.38 17.33 13.39
N LYS A 243 -22.16 17.56 13.92
CA LYS A 243 -21.07 18.13 13.13
C LYS A 243 -20.60 17.17 12.04
N CYS A 244 -20.54 15.86 12.33
CA CYS A 244 -20.19 14.86 11.32
C CYS A 244 -21.15 14.91 10.13
N ILE A 245 -22.46 14.92 10.39
CA ILE A 245 -23.49 15.00 9.36
C ILE A 245 -23.37 16.32 8.59
N LYS A 246 -23.20 17.43 9.31
CA LYS A 246 -23.08 18.77 8.71
C LYS A 246 -21.90 18.85 7.76
N TYR A 247 -20.70 18.42 8.18
CA TYR A 247 -19.50 18.41 7.34
C TYR A 247 -19.68 17.60 6.06
N LEU A 248 -20.33 16.43 6.15
CA LEU A 248 -20.58 15.56 5.00
C LEU A 248 -21.63 16.10 4.04
N LEU A 249 -22.61 16.85 4.51
CA LEU A 249 -23.71 17.35 3.68
C LEU A 249 -23.41 18.73 3.11
N ASP A 250 -22.76 19.63 3.88
CA ASP A 250 -22.40 20.97 3.43
C ASP A 250 -21.39 20.95 2.26
N SER A 251 -20.51 19.94 2.19
CA SER A 251 -19.60 19.73 1.06
C SER A 251 -20.34 19.44 -0.24
N LYS A 252 -21.44 18.70 -0.18
CA LYS A 252 -22.23 18.35 -1.38
C LYS A 252 -23.15 19.46 -1.89
N ASP A 253 -23.67 20.32 -1.01
CA ASP A 253 -24.59 21.39 -1.40
C ASP A 253 -23.88 22.56 -2.13
N LYS A 254 -22.54 22.65 -2.00
CA LYS A 254 -21.74 23.71 -2.65
C LYS A 254 -21.33 23.41 -4.09
N GLY A 255 -21.56 22.19 -4.58
CA GLY A 255 -21.26 21.81 -5.98
C GLY A 255 -19.76 21.82 -6.32
N GLU A 256 -18.89 21.89 -5.33
CA GLU A 256 -17.45 21.82 -5.49
C GLU A 256 -17.02 20.35 -5.38
N GLU A 257 -16.58 19.74 -6.48
CA GLU A 257 -16.09 18.35 -6.55
C GLU A 257 -14.85 18.11 -5.66
N GLU A 258 -14.26 19.15 -5.07
CA GLU A 258 -13.01 19.08 -4.31
C GLU A 258 -13.17 18.76 -2.82
N GLU A 259 -14.39 18.69 -2.28
CA GLU A 259 -14.60 18.52 -0.82
C GLU A 259 -15.16 17.16 -0.36
N ASP A 260 -15.30 16.18 -1.23
CA ASP A 260 -15.80 14.85 -0.84
C ASP A 260 -14.78 14.11 0.05
N PHE A 261 -15.26 13.58 1.19
CA PHE A 261 -14.45 12.70 2.03
C PHE A 261 -14.39 11.30 1.44
N ASP A 262 -13.19 10.75 1.29
CA ASP A 262 -12.99 9.37 0.84
C ASP A 262 -13.51 8.36 1.86
N MET A 263 -13.49 8.73 3.15
CA MET A 263 -13.89 7.87 4.26
C MET A 263 -14.35 8.67 5.47
N VAL A 264 -15.24 8.05 6.24
CA VAL A 264 -15.64 8.53 7.57
C VAL A 264 -15.21 7.47 8.60
N ILE A 265 -14.47 7.88 9.63
CA ILE A 265 -14.22 7.08 10.82
C ILE A 265 -15.20 7.58 11.90
N LEU A 266 -16.07 6.71 12.38
CA LEU A 266 -17.22 7.11 13.16
C LEU A 266 -17.27 6.34 14.50
N ASP A 267 -17.16 7.05 15.61
CA ASP A 267 -17.38 6.44 16.92
C ASP A 267 -18.84 6.13 17.18
N SER A 268 -19.10 5.00 17.83
CA SER A 268 -20.44 4.56 18.23
C SER A 268 -21.07 5.45 19.29
N HIS A 269 -20.26 6.07 20.17
CA HIS A 269 -20.71 6.82 21.34
C HIS A 269 -20.47 8.32 21.18
N LEU A 270 -21.12 8.94 20.21
CA LEU A 270 -21.08 10.38 20.07
C LEU A 270 -22.09 11.07 21.01
N PRO A 271 -21.79 12.26 21.55
CA PRO A 271 -22.55 12.84 22.66
C PRO A 271 -23.96 13.35 22.32
N ASP A 272 -24.24 13.71 21.07
CA ASP A 272 -25.53 14.28 20.65
C ASP A 272 -26.38 13.31 19.83
N ILE A 273 -25.82 12.81 18.74
CA ILE A 273 -26.43 11.81 17.86
C ILE A 273 -25.48 10.61 17.83
N ASN A 274 -25.94 9.45 18.30
CA ASN A 274 -25.11 8.25 18.33
C ASN A 274 -24.69 7.80 16.94
N GLY A 275 -23.55 7.08 16.86
CA GLY A 275 -22.95 6.70 15.59
C GLY A 275 -23.87 5.90 14.66
N ILE A 276 -24.77 5.05 15.19
CA ILE A 276 -25.72 4.29 14.37
C ILE A 276 -26.74 5.21 13.68
N GLU A 277 -27.22 6.22 14.39
CA GLU A 277 -28.16 7.19 13.81
C GLU A 277 -27.46 8.09 12.77
N VAL A 278 -26.17 8.42 13.01
CA VAL A 278 -25.33 9.11 12.02
C VAL A 278 -25.20 8.27 10.74
N ILE A 279 -24.91 6.95 10.86
CA ILE A 279 -24.87 6.04 9.71
C ILE A 279 -26.16 6.09 8.91
N LYS A 280 -27.31 6.00 9.56
CA LYS A 280 -28.62 6.02 8.89
C LYS A 280 -28.84 7.31 8.09
N GLN A 281 -28.43 8.45 8.66
CA GLN A 281 -28.56 9.74 7.99
C GLN A 281 -27.59 9.87 6.80
N ILE A 282 -26.35 9.41 6.96
CA ILE A 282 -25.38 9.36 5.87
C ILE A 282 -25.92 8.49 4.74
N ARG A 283 -26.38 7.28 5.01
CA ARG A 283 -26.88 6.34 3.98
C ARG A 283 -28.06 6.85 3.21
N LYS A 284 -28.91 7.71 3.79
CA LYS A 284 -30.03 8.34 3.09
C LYS A 284 -29.57 9.36 2.03
N LYS A 285 -28.46 10.04 2.25
CA LYS A 285 -27.96 11.14 1.39
C LYS A 285 -26.78 10.72 0.55
N ILE A 286 -25.89 9.88 1.09
CA ILE A 286 -24.65 9.42 0.46
C ILE A 286 -24.57 7.89 0.65
N PRO A 287 -25.32 7.11 -0.16
CA PRO A 287 -25.45 5.65 0.03
C PRO A 287 -24.13 4.90 0.01
N ASN A 288 -23.19 5.36 -0.81
CA ASN A 288 -21.90 4.69 -1.05
C ASN A 288 -20.74 5.27 -0.22
N GLN A 289 -21.00 6.19 0.74
CA GLN A 289 -19.95 6.71 1.60
C GLN A 289 -19.29 5.57 2.38
N ARG A 290 -17.97 5.40 2.26
CA ARG A 290 -17.26 4.44 3.10
C ARG A 290 -17.24 4.90 4.54
N ILE A 291 -17.60 3.99 5.46
CA ILE A 291 -17.64 4.26 6.90
C ILE A 291 -16.86 3.16 7.61
N VAL A 292 -15.86 3.54 8.39
CA VAL A 292 -15.20 2.70 9.39
C VAL A 292 -15.82 3.00 10.74
N PHE A 293 -16.37 1.98 11.38
CA PHE A 293 -17.12 2.14 12.62
C PHE A 293 -16.27 1.72 13.83
N THR A 294 -16.07 2.63 14.78
CA THR A 294 -15.31 2.34 16.01
C THR A 294 -16.25 2.18 17.18
N THR A 295 -16.03 1.17 18.03
CA THR A 295 -16.96 0.84 19.13
C THR A 295 -16.26 0.13 20.28
N THR A 296 -16.82 0.23 21.49
CA THR A 296 -16.45 -0.58 22.66
C THR A 296 -17.26 -1.88 22.77
N HIS A 297 -18.29 -2.06 21.94
CA HIS A 297 -19.11 -3.25 21.96
C HIS A 297 -18.42 -4.43 21.26
N PRO A 298 -18.65 -5.66 21.72
CA PRO A 298 -18.12 -6.86 21.06
C PRO A 298 -18.59 -6.96 19.60
N LEU A 299 -17.66 -7.38 18.71
CA LEU A 299 -17.90 -7.49 17.28
C LEU A 299 -19.17 -8.29 16.93
N SER A 300 -19.40 -9.40 17.62
CA SER A 300 -20.58 -10.26 17.42
C SER A 300 -21.91 -9.56 17.64
N LYS A 301 -21.95 -8.54 18.51
CA LYS A 301 -23.16 -7.75 18.77
C LYS A 301 -23.32 -6.62 17.78
N ILE A 302 -22.25 -5.89 17.52
CA ILE A 302 -22.34 -4.68 16.70
C ILE A 302 -22.49 -4.99 15.23
N ASN A 303 -21.88 -6.07 14.74
CA ASN A 303 -21.97 -6.47 13.33
C ASN A 303 -23.42 -6.67 12.87
N THR A 304 -24.27 -7.32 13.67
CA THR A 304 -25.69 -7.51 13.35
C THR A 304 -26.49 -6.21 13.30
N VAL A 305 -26.00 -5.17 13.96
CA VAL A 305 -26.67 -3.86 14.01
C VAL A 305 -26.26 -2.99 12.82
N VAL A 306 -25.00 -3.04 12.37
CA VAL A 306 -24.48 -2.14 11.35
C VAL A 306 -24.43 -2.76 9.94
N SER A 307 -24.40 -4.08 9.82
CA SER A 307 -24.41 -4.79 8.53
C SER A 307 -25.61 -4.44 7.63
N PRO A 308 -26.84 -4.19 8.13
CA PRO A 308 -27.94 -3.74 7.28
C PRO A 308 -27.69 -2.39 6.60
N PHE A 309 -26.71 -1.63 7.05
CA PHE A 309 -26.30 -0.35 6.47
C PHE A 309 -25.06 -0.49 5.58
N GLY A 310 -24.67 -1.72 5.19
CA GLY A 310 -23.51 -1.97 4.32
C GLY A 310 -22.18 -1.64 4.99
N ILE A 311 -22.07 -1.88 6.30
CA ILE A 311 -20.79 -1.84 7.03
C ILE A 311 -20.36 -3.28 7.25
N GLU A 312 -19.27 -3.66 6.60
CA GLU A 312 -18.73 -5.00 6.67
C GLU A 312 -17.89 -5.21 7.94
N THR A 313 -17.67 -6.46 8.30
CA THR A 313 -16.92 -6.82 9.52
C THR A 313 -15.51 -6.20 9.55
N GLU A 314 -14.88 -6.10 8.39
CA GLU A 314 -13.55 -5.51 8.18
C GLU A 314 -13.51 -4.00 8.44
N ASP A 315 -14.65 -3.33 8.34
CA ASP A 315 -14.79 -1.89 8.59
C ASP A 315 -15.22 -1.59 10.05
N ILE A 316 -15.22 -2.61 10.93
CA ILE A 316 -15.52 -2.43 12.36
C ILE A 316 -14.24 -2.57 13.19
N LEU A 317 -13.92 -1.52 13.96
CA LEU A 317 -12.81 -1.51 14.91
C LEU A 317 -13.31 -1.51 16.33
N VAL A 318 -13.01 -2.58 17.07
CA VAL A 318 -13.39 -2.70 18.50
C VAL A 318 -12.28 -2.09 19.35
N LYS A 319 -12.63 -1.08 20.15
CA LYS A 319 -11.72 -0.43 21.11
C LYS A 319 -11.43 -1.37 22.31
N PRO A 320 -10.17 -1.48 22.78
CA PRO A 320 -9.00 -0.77 22.30
C PRO A 320 -8.39 -1.43 21.05
N PHE A 321 -8.04 -0.63 20.04
CA PHE A 321 -7.30 -1.06 18.87
C PHE A 321 -6.00 -0.24 18.74
N ASN A 322 -5.04 -0.79 18.02
CA ASN A 322 -3.78 -0.11 17.74
C ASN A 322 -3.80 0.54 16.35
N PHE A 323 -2.83 1.43 16.09
CA PHE A 323 -2.72 2.12 14.80
C PHE A 323 -2.51 1.19 13.60
N ARG A 324 -1.94 -0.02 13.79
CA ARG A 324 -1.81 -1.02 12.72
C ARG A 324 -3.18 -1.52 12.27
N GLN A 325 -4.06 -1.80 13.24
CA GLN A 325 -5.43 -2.21 12.94
C GLN A 325 -6.18 -1.08 12.22
N LEU A 326 -6.09 0.16 12.71
CA LEU A 326 -6.66 1.33 12.04
C LEU A 326 -6.17 1.44 10.59
N LEU A 327 -4.85 1.35 10.35
CA LEU A 327 -4.29 1.42 9.00
C LEU A 327 -4.72 0.26 8.12
N SER A 328 -4.81 -0.96 8.64
CA SER A 328 -5.26 -2.11 7.84
C SER A 328 -6.71 -1.94 7.38
N THR A 329 -7.54 -1.29 8.18
CA THR A 329 -8.92 -0.97 7.83
C THR A 329 -9.03 0.20 6.85
N ILE A 330 -8.19 1.23 6.97
CA ILE A 330 -8.17 2.38 6.03
C ILE A 330 -7.67 1.98 4.64
N LYS A 331 -6.69 1.10 4.55
CA LYS A 331 -5.97 0.73 3.31
C LYS A 331 -6.85 0.31 2.11
N PRO A 332 -7.90 -0.50 2.24
CA PRO A 332 -8.73 -0.86 1.09
C PRO A 332 -9.34 0.34 0.36
N SER A 333 -9.60 1.47 1.04
CA SER A 333 -10.09 2.71 0.41
C SER A 333 -9.04 3.45 -0.41
N ILE A 334 -7.79 3.25 -0.06
CA ILE A 334 -6.66 3.91 -0.72
C ILE A 334 -6.38 3.28 -2.09
N THR A 335 -6.86 2.06 -2.30
CA THR A 335 -6.58 1.23 -3.48
C THR A 335 -7.67 1.28 -4.55
N ILE A 336 -8.88 1.79 -4.26
CA ILE A 336 -10.09 1.58 -5.08
C ILE A 336 -10.42 2.77 -6.01
N ARG A 337 -9.63 3.86 -6.07
CA ARG A 337 -9.89 4.94 -7.02
C ARG A 337 -8.78 5.19 -8.02
#